data_5c02bc2f8a840b7febd0116a10abec35
#
_entry.id   5c02bc2f8a840b7febd0116a10abec35
#
_cell.length_a   1.000
_cell.length_b   1.000
_cell.length_c   1.000
_cell.angle_alpha   90.00
_cell.angle_beta   90.00
_cell.angle_gamma   90.00
#
_symmetry.space_group_name_H-M   'P 1'
#
loop_
_entity.id
_entity.type
_entity.pdbx_description
1 polymer ?
#
loop_
_entity_poly.entity_id
_entity_poly.type
_entity_poly.pdbx_seq_one_letter_code
_entity_poly.pdbx_strand_id
1 'polypeptide(L)'
;MAKLRAGREDRRVIYTKNAIKDALLELMQEKSFEKLSISGVCEAAQITRTTFYSHYDSLDQVLDELINEAFEVAEYSSTTLSMSFPQRLNYLLQFDTVEVLREHNSDLPTCQRIADMPKYRVLFQDRTLSEYIKNKLFRMMKPSVVPEIMEYCRISQAEAERMFRYMLSGSYEVNSSLNWIKNDEWFASRLAILRVETAGLEAIRAANLNSGK
;
A
#
# COMPACT_ATOMS: atom_id res chain seq x y z
N MET A 1 -34.02 -8.50 -25.74
CA MET A 1 -34.09 -8.15 -24.29
C MET A 1 -33.16 -9.06 -23.52
N ALA A 2 -31.83 -8.76 -23.51
CA ALA A 2 -30.82 -9.45 -22.72
C ALA A 2 -29.72 -8.43 -22.35
N LYS A 3 -30.09 -7.37 -21.63
CA LYS A 3 -29.14 -6.47 -20.96
C LYS A 3 -29.59 -6.35 -19.50
N LEU A 4 -28.62 -6.31 -18.58
CA LEU A 4 -28.74 -6.07 -17.15
C LEU A 4 -28.80 -7.34 -16.25
N ARG A 5 -27.75 -8.17 -16.28
CA ARG A 5 -27.31 -8.97 -15.15
C ARG A 5 -25.79 -8.91 -15.01
N ALA A 6 -25.23 -7.71 -15.04
CA ALA A 6 -23.89 -7.46 -14.54
C ALA A 6 -24.00 -7.02 -13.09
N GLY A 7 -23.61 -7.88 -12.14
CA GLY A 7 -22.98 -7.50 -10.92
C GLY A 7 -23.82 -6.90 -9.81
N ARG A 8 -24.75 -7.64 -9.22
CA ARG A 8 -24.96 -7.55 -7.78
C ARG A 8 -24.42 -8.86 -7.21
N GLU A 9 -23.22 -8.82 -6.69
CA GLU A 9 -22.71 -9.93 -5.89
C GLU A 9 -23.77 -10.26 -4.82
N ASP A 10 -24.16 -11.56 -4.71
CA ASP A 10 -25.18 -11.95 -3.75
C ASP A 10 -24.74 -11.52 -2.35
N ARG A 11 -25.60 -10.88 -1.58
CA ARG A 11 -25.31 -10.41 -0.22
C ARG A 11 -24.70 -11.53 0.66
N ARG A 12 -25.07 -12.78 0.40
CA ARG A 12 -24.50 -13.93 1.08
C ARG A 12 -23.04 -14.15 0.75
N VAL A 13 -22.65 -13.96 -0.53
CA VAL A 13 -21.25 -14.07 -0.97
C VAL A 13 -20.41 -13.02 -0.26
N ILE A 14 -20.85 -11.76 -0.29
CA ILE A 14 -20.17 -10.64 0.39
C ILE A 14 -20.03 -10.92 1.89
N TYR A 15 -21.11 -11.34 2.53
CA TYR A 15 -21.09 -11.66 3.97
C TYR A 15 -20.09 -12.76 4.29
N THR A 16 -20.11 -13.87 3.53
CA THR A 16 -19.19 -15.00 3.74
C THR A 16 -17.74 -14.60 3.51
N LYS A 17 -17.45 -13.86 2.44
CA LYS A 17 -16.11 -13.35 2.16
C LYS A 17 -15.60 -12.45 3.29
N ASN A 18 -16.44 -11.54 3.79
CA ASN A 18 -16.08 -10.67 4.91
C ASN A 18 -15.82 -11.48 6.19
N ALA A 19 -16.65 -12.49 6.50
CA ALA A 19 -16.42 -13.35 7.64
C ALA A 19 -15.07 -14.10 7.57
N ILE A 20 -14.69 -14.59 6.38
CA ILE A 20 -13.38 -15.22 6.15
C ILE A 20 -12.23 -14.23 6.35
N LYS A 21 -12.34 -13.02 5.77
CA LYS A 21 -11.34 -11.97 5.88
C LYS A 21 -11.16 -11.48 7.32
N ASP A 22 -12.25 -11.26 8.03
CA ASP A 22 -12.22 -10.81 9.42
C ASP A 22 -11.61 -11.90 10.33
N ALA A 23 -11.98 -13.17 10.13
CA ALA A 23 -11.38 -14.30 10.85
C ALA A 23 -9.87 -14.44 10.59
N LEU A 24 -9.41 -14.22 9.34
CA LEU A 24 -7.98 -14.23 9.02
C LEU A 24 -7.25 -13.11 9.77
N LEU A 25 -7.77 -11.89 9.74
CA LEU A 25 -7.16 -10.74 10.42
C LEU A 25 -7.15 -10.93 11.95
N GLU A 26 -8.19 -11.51 12.53
CA GLU A 26 -8.26 -11.82 13.95
C GLU A 26 -7.18 -12.83 14.35
N LEU A 27 -7.06 -13.93 13.62
CA LEU A 27 -6.03 -14.95 13.89
C LEU A 27 -4.61 -14.41 13.71
N MET A 28 -4.40 -13.46 12.80
CA MET A 28 -3.11 -12.80 12.62
C MET A 28 -2.70 -11.89 13.79
N GLN A 29 -3.61 -11.52 14.69
CA GLN A 29 -3.25 -10.83 15.93
C GLN A 29 -2.44 -11.73 16.87
N GLU A 30 -2.61 -13.05 16.77
CA GLU A 30 -1.98 -14.03 17.66
C GLU A 30 -0.82 -14.79 17.01
N LYS A 31 -0.86 -14.97 15.68
CA LYS A 31 0.06 -15.86 14.95
C LYS A 31 0.44 -15.24 13.60
N SER A 32 1.68 -15.45 13.16
CA SER A 32 2.07 -15.08 11.80
C SER A 32 1.28 -15.85 10.74
N PHE A 33 1.07 -15.23 9.59
CA PHE A 33 0.30 -15.79 8.47
C PHE A 33 0.75 -17.20 8.08
N GLU A 34 2.05 -17.44 8.02
CA GLU A 34 2.63 -18.77 7.66
C GLU A 34 2.21 -19.91 8.60
N LYS A 35 1.76 -19.59 9.83
CA LYS A 35 1.28 -20.58 10.82
C LYS A 35 -0.23 -20.79 10.78
N LEU A 36 -0.95 -20.06 9.94
CA LEU A 36 -2.38 -20.19 9.81
C LEU A 36 -2.75 -21.34 8.88
N SER A 37 -3.94 -21.89 9.10
CA SER A 37 -4.50 -22.95 8.26
C SER A 37 -5.93 -22.61 7.83
N ILE A 38 -6.32 -23.11 6.66
CA ILE A 38 -7.71 -22.96 6.19
C ILE A 38 -8.71 -23.51 7.24
N SER A 39 -8.35 -24.60 7.93
CA SER A 39 -9.23 -25.17 8.97
C SER A 39 -9.43 -24.21 10.13
N GLY A 40 -8.35 -23.55 10.61
CA GLY A 40 -8.43 -22.56 11.69
C GLY A 40 -9.26 -21.34 11.30
N VAL A 41 -9.06 -20.84 10.05
CA VAL A 41 -9.87 -19.72 9.53
C VAL A 41 -11.33 -20.11 9.38
N CYS A 42 -11.65 -21.34 8.92
CA CYS A 42 -13.03 -21.82 8.83
C CYS A 42 -13.70 -21.93 10.20
N GLU A 43 -12.97 -22.39 11.21
CA GLU A 43 -13.46 -22.48 12.60
C GLU A 43 -13.77 -21.08 13.13
N ALA A 44 -12.84 -20.15 13.03
CA ALA A 44 -13.02 -18.75 13.46
C ALA A 44 -14.17 -18.05 12.73
N ALA A 45 -14.27 -18.25 11.41
CA ALA A 45 -15.36 -17.70 10.59
C ALA A 45 -16.71 -18.43 10.74
N GLN A 46 -16.76 -19.53 11.50
CA GLN A 46 -17.94 -20.40 11.68
C GLN A 46 -18.52 -20.92 10.34
N ILE A 47 -17.65 -21.32 9.42
CA ILE A 47 -18.02 -21.87 8.12
C ILE A 47 -17.42 -23.26 7.90
N THR A 48 -17.95 -23.99 6.91
CA THR A 48 -17.35 -25.26 6.49
C THR A 48 -16.19 -25.03 5.52
N ARG A 49 -15.26 -25.99 5.40
CA ARG A 49 -14.20 -25.95 4.37
C ARG A 49 -14.78 -25.91 2.95
N THR A 50 -15.90 -26.60 2.71
CA THR A 50 -16.61 -26.55 1.42
C THR A 50 -17.06 -25.11 1.12
N THR A 51 -17.58 -24.40 2.11
CA THR A 51 -17.96 -22.99 1.98
C THR A 51 -16.73 -22.13 1.69
N PHE A 52 -15.61 -22.36 2.37
CA PHE A 52 -14.36 -21.64 2.08
C PHE A 52 -13.95 -21.82 0.62
N TYR A 53 -13.84 -23.08 0.15
CA TYR A 53 -13.42 -23.40 -1.22
C TYR A 53 -14.41 -22.97 -2.30
N SER A 54 -15.64 -22.62 -1.96
CA SER A 54 -16.56 -21.98 -2.92
C SER A 54 -16.25 -20.49 -3.18
N HIS A 55 -15.36 -19.89 -2.37
CA HIS A 55 -15.00 -18.47 -2.46
C HIS A 55 -13.50 -18.22 -2.68
N TYR A 56 -12.63 -19.07 -2.16
CA TYR A 56 -11.17 -18.93 -2.21
C TYR A 56 -10.49 -20.28 -2.37
N ASP A 57 -9.44 -20.36 -3.20
CA ASP A 57 -8.65 -21.57 -3.37
C ASP A 57 -7.57 -21.71 -2.28
N SER A 58 -7.13 -20.59 -1.67
CA SER A 58 -6.06 -20.57 -0.66
C SER A 58 -6.19 -19.36 0.28
N LEU A 59 -5.42 -19.36 1.38
CA LEU A 59 -5.28 -18.20 2.24
C LEU A 59 -4.57 -17.03 1.54
N ASP A 60 -3.68 -17.31 0.58
CA ASP A 60 -3.00 -16.28 -0.19
C ASP A 60 -4.00 -15.44 -1.02
N GLN A 61 -5.08 -16.05 -1.55
CA GLN A 61 -6.12 -15.29 -2.23
C GLN A 61 -6.88 -14.37 -1.28
N VAL A 62 -7.14 -14.82 -0.04
CA VAL A 62 -7.76 -13.97 0.99
C VAL A 62 -6.83 -12.82 1.36
N LEU A 63 -5.54 -13.12 1.55
CA LEU A 63 -4.50 -12.11 1.81
C LEU A 63 -4.41 -11.08 0.69
N ASP A 64 -4.42 -11.54 -0.57
CA ASP A 64 -4.38 -10.68 -1.74
C ASP A 64 -5.57 -9.72 -1.79
N GLU A 65 -6.77 -10.21 -1.50
CA GLU A 65 -7.97 -9.37 -1.46
C GLU A 65 -7.90 -8.34 -0.33
N LEU A 66 -7.39 -8.71 0.85
CA LEU A 66 -7.20 -7.81 1.99
C LEU A 66 -6.17 -6.70 1.71
N ILE A 67 -5.06 -7.03 1.05
CA ILE A 67 -4.05 -6.03 0.68
C ILE A 67 -4.63 -5.07 -0.38
N ASN A 68 -5.41 -5.58 -1.35
CA ASN A 68 -6.09 -4.74 -2.34
C ASN A 68 -7.07 -3.78 -1.67
N GLU A 69 -7.90 -4.28 -0.74
CA GLU A 69 -8.84 -3.43 0.02
C GLU A 69 -8.12 -2.34 0.83
N ALA A 70 -7.03 -2.70 1.51
CA ALA A 70 -6.23 -1.72 2.26
C ALA A 70 -5.66 -0.64 1.33
N PHE A 71 -5.21 -1.03 0.13
CA PHE A 71 -4.71 -0.10 -0.87
C PHE A 71 -5.81 0.81 -1.41
N GLU A 72 -6.96 0.27 -1.80
CA GLU A 72 -8.11 1.02 -2.32
C GLU A 72 -8.60 2.05 -1.30
N VAL A 73 -8.72 1.67 -0.02
CA VAL A 73 -9.12 2.59 1.05
C VAL A 73 -8.11 3.72 1.22
N ALA A 74 -6.81 3.40 1.20
CA ALA A 74 -5.76 4.40 1.29
C ALA A 74 -5.74 5.32 0.05
N GLU A 75 -5.99 4.79 -1.14
CA GLU A 75 -6.05 5.55 -2.38
C GLU A 75 -7.28 6.47 -2.41
N TYR A 76 -8.48 5.94 -2.12
CA TYR A 76 -9.72 6.70 -2.11
C TYR A 76 -9.68 7.90 -1.15
N SER A 77 -9.00 7.78 -0.02
CA SER A 77 -8.84 8.85 0.94
C SER A 77 -7.74 9.87 0.57
N SER A 78 -7.10 9.74 -0.61
CA SER A 78 -6.05 10.67 -1.05
C SER A 78 -6.62 11.96 -1.64
N THR A 79 -6.15 13.09 -1.15
CA THR A 79 -6.50 14.42 -1.68
C THR A 79 -5.62 14.83 -2.86
N THR A 80 -4.49 14.13 -3.07
CA THR A 80 -3.50 14.47 -4.11
C THR A 80 -3.62 13.64 -5.39
N LEU A 81 -4.64 12.80 -5.52
CA LEU A 81 -4.85 11.93 -6.70
C LEU A 81 -4.97 12.68 -8.01
N SER A 82 -5.54 13.89 -7.99
CA SER A 82 -5.71 14.72 -9.18
C SER A 82 -4.46 15.53 -9.56
N MET A 83 -3.44 15.53 -8.72
CA MET A 83 -2.20 16.29 -8.96
C MET A 83 -1.26 15.50 -9.88
N SER A 84 -0.65 16.18 -10.86
CA SER A 84 0.49 15.62 -11.59
C SER A 84 1.67 15.40 -10.64
N PHE A 85 2.61 14.54 -11.04
CA PHE A 85 3.79 14.25 -10.22
C PHE A 85 4.57 15.51 -9.79
N PRO A 86 4.88 16.48 -10.69
CA PRO A 86 5.53 17.73 -10.28
C PRO A 86 4.72 18.56 -9.30
N GLN A 87 3.39 18.63 -9.49
CA GLN A 87 2.51 19.37 -8.58
C GLN A 87 2.50 18.75 -7.18
N ARG A 88 2.37 17.42 -7.11
CA ARG A 88 2.41 16.66 -5.85
C ARG A 88 3.74 16.82 -5.13
N LEU A 89 4.87 16.74 -5.87
CA LEU A 89 6.20 16.91 -5.31
C LEU A 89 6.38 18.32 -4.74
N ASN A 90 6.02 19.36 -5.49
CA ASN A 90 6.09 20.75 -5.02
C ASN A 90 5.17 21.01 -3.82
N TYR A 91 4.01 20.36 -3.79
CA TYR A 91 3.08 20.44 -2.66
C TYR A 91 3.69 19.81 -1.40
N LEU A 92 4.24 18.60 -1.51
CA LEU A 92 4.86 17.91 -0.38
C LEU A 92 6.11 18.63 0.16
N LEU A 93 6.83 19.37 -0.69
CA LEU A 93 7.98 20.20 -0.28
C LEU A 93 7.60 21.38 0.64
N GLN A 94 6.32 21.76 0.70
CA GLN A 94 5.84 22.81 1.58
C GLN A 94 5.70 22.33 3.03
N PHE A 95 5.79 21.02 3.27
CA PHE A 95 5.72 20.45 4.62
C PHE A 95 7.07 20.59 5.30
N ASP A 96 7.24 21.67 6.06
CA ASP A 96 8.50 22.04 6.70
C ASP A 96 8.62 21.63 8.17
N THR A 97 7.49 21.28 8.80
CA THR A 97 7.45 20.83 10.22
C THR A 97 6.69 19.50 10.37
N VAL A 98 6.93 18.86 11.52
CA VAL A 98 6.25 17.59 11.90
C VAL A 98 4.74 17.83 12.07
N GLU A 99 4.36 18.96 12.63
CA GLU A 99 2.96 19.34 12.87
C GLU A 99 2.21 19.47 11.55
N VAL A 100 2.76 20.21 10.59
CA VAL A 100 2.18 20.36 9.26
C VAL A 100 2.06 19.02 8.54
N LEU A 101 3.12 18.19 8.59
CA LEU A 101 3.08 16.86 7.97
C LEU A 101 2.00 15.96 8.59
N ARG A 102 1.76 16.08 9.89
CA ARG A 102 0.72 15.33 10.61
C ARG A 102 -0.68 15.77 10.20
N GLU A 103 -0.92 17.07 10.12
CA GLU A 103 -2.20 17.63 9.69
C GLU A 103 -2.53 17.22 8.26
N HIS A 104 -1.50 17.09 7.41
CA HIS A 104 -1.60 16.70 6.00
C HIS A 104 -1.34 15.20 5.74
N ASN A 105 -1.57 14.33 6.72
CA ASN A 105 -1.35 12.88 6.57
C ASN A 105 -2.13 12.26 5.39
N SER A 106 -3.34 12.77 5.10
CA SER A 106 -4.15 12.34 3.97
C SER A 106 -3.52 12.64 2.60
N ASP A 107 -2.56 13.55 2.54
CA ASP A 107 -1.91 13.99 1.32
C ASP A 107 -0.65 13.19 0.99
N LEU A 108 -0.19 12.37 1.94
CA LEU A 108 0.95 11.48 1.74
C LEU A 108 0.64 10.39 0.70
N PRO A 109 1.66 9.88 0.00
CA PRO A 109 1.49 8.76 -0.94
C PRO A 109 0.79 7.55 -0.32
N THR A 110 0.00 6.84 -1.11
CA THR A 110 -0.79 5.67 -0.68
C THR A 110 0.03 4.64 0.10
N CYS A 111 1.27 4.36 -0.34
CA CYS A 111 2.17 3.42 0.35
C CYS A 111 2.59 3.88 1.77
N GLN A 112 2.42 5.16 2.11
CA GLN A 112 2.67 5.69 3.45
C GLN A 112 1.43 5.62 4.35
N ARG A 113 0.26 5.37 3.77
CA ARG A 113 -1.03 5.42 4.47
C ARG A 113 -1.76 4.08 4.52
N ILE A 114 -1.26 3.09 3.78
CA ILE A 114 -1.92 1.78 3.62
C ILE A 114 -2.20 1.07 4.95
N ALA A 115 -1.41 1.33 5.99
CA ALA A 115 -1.59 0.78 7.34
C ALA A 115 -2.27 1.77 8.32
N ASP A 116 -2.81 2.89 7.84
CA ASP A 116 -3.50 3.87 8.70
C ASP A 116 -4.80 3.29 9.27
N MET A 117 -5.47 2.42 8.52
CA MET A 117 -6.64 1.68 9.00
C MET A 117 -6.21 0.60 9.99
N PRO A 118 -6.63 0.68 11.28
CA PRO A 118 -6.24 -0.31 12.29
C PRO A 118 -6.55 -1.75 11.89
N LYS A 119 -7.66 -1.97 11.18
CA LYS A 119 -8.10 -3.28 10.68
C LYS A 119 -7.01 -3.99 9.87
N TYR A 120 -6.30 -3.27 8.99
CA TYR A 120 -5.33 -3.88 8.06
C TYR A 120 -3.89 -3.84 8.58
N ARG A 121 -3.63 -3.12 9.67
CA ARG A 121 -2.26 -2.92 10.19
C ARG A 121 -1.55 -4.23 10.49
N VAL A 122 -2.26 -5.23 10.99
CA VAL A 122 -1.73 -6.54 11.32
C VAL A 122 -1.06 -7.23 10.12
N LEU A 123 -1.54 -7.00 8.89
CA LEU A 123 -0.93 -7.53 7.67
C LEU A 123 0.50 -7.01 7.49
N PHE A 124 0.71 -5.72 7.78
CA PHE A 124 1.98 -5.03 7.59
C PHE A 124 2.94 -5.25 8.77
N GLN A 125 2.41 -5.58 9.95
CA GLN A 125 3.19 -5.94 11.14
C GLN A 125 3.76 -7.36 11.07
N ASP A 126 3.18 -8.23 10.24
CA ASP A 126 3.71 -9.57 10.01
C ASP A 126 4.95 -9.52 9.10
N ARG A 127 6.12 -9.67 9.71
CA ARG A 127 7.41 -9.61 9.00
C ARG A 127 7.59 -10.74 7.98
N THR A 128 6.89 -11.87 8.15
CA THR A 128 6.96 -12.98 7.18
C THR A 128 6.36 -12.60 5.83
N LEU A 129 5.45 -11.62 5.82
CA LEU A 129 4.79 -11.10 4.62
C LEU A 129 5.54 -9.93 3.94
N SER A 130 6.62 -9.41 4.53
CA SER A 130 7.26 -8.16 4.07
C SER A 130 7.63 -8.19 2.59
N GLU A 131 8.30 -9.23 2.11
CA GLU A 131 8.68 -9.35 0.70
C GLU A 131 7.48 -9.52 -0.22
N TYR A 132 6.50 -10.31 0.21
CA TYR A 132 5.26 -10.51 -0.53
C TYR A 132 4.50 -9.19 -0.72
N ILE A 133 4.32 -8.43 0.35
CA ILE A 133 3.62 -7.14 0.35
C ILE A 133 4.38 -6.11 -0.49
N LYS A 134 5.70 -5.96 -0.32
CA LYS A 134 6.53 -5.03 -1.12
C LYS A 134 6.41 -5.33 -2.63
N ASN A 135 6.50 -6.59 -3.01
CA ASN A 135 6.36 -7.00 -4.40
C ASN A 135 4.94 -6.76 -4.95
N LYS A 136 3.91 -6.96 -4.14
CA LYS A 136 2.52 -6.69 -4.52
C LYS A 136 2.30 -5.19 -4.69
N LEU A 137 2.69 -4.36 -3.73
CA LEU A 137 2.58 -2.90 -3.82
C LEU A 137 3.35 -2.34 -5.03
N PHE A 138 4.55 -2.86 -5.28
CA PHE A 138 5.31 -2.47 -6.46
C PHE A 138 4.54 -2.75 -7.75
N ARG A 139 3.96 -3.95 -7.90
CA ARG A 139 3.17 -4.30 -9.08
C ARG A 139 1.92 -3.43 -9.24
N MET A 140 1.24 -3.11 -8.14
CA MET A 140 0.03 -2.28 -8.15
C MET A 140 0.33 -0.83 -8.55
N MET A 141 1.41 -0.26 -8.01
CA MET A 141 1.75 1.16 -8.19
C MET A 141 2.63 1.43 -9.42
N LYS A 142 3.37 0.43 -9.92
CA LYS A 142 4.28 0.58 -11.06
C LYS A 142 3.64 1.25 -12.28
N PRO A 143 2.40 0.89 -12.72
CA PRO A 143 1.79 1.47 -13.91
C PRO A 143 1.56 2.98 -13.83
N SER A 144 1.37 3.53 -12.63
CA SER A 144 1.17 4.96 -12.42
C SER A 144 2.48 5.68 -12.07
N VAL A 145 3.29 5.14 -11.17
CA VAL A 145 4.44 5.84 -10.60
C VAL A 145 5.66 5.83 -11.54
N VAL A 146 5.94 4.72 -12.22
CA VAL A 146 7.14 4.61 -13.06
C VAL A 146 7.12 5.59 -14.24
N PRO A 147 6.03 5.73 -15.02
CA PRO A 147 5.95 6.73 -16.07
C PRO A 147 6.17 8.17 -15.58
N GLU A 148 5.62 8.51 -14.41
CA GLU A 148 5.79 9.83 -13.81
C GLU A 148 7.25 10.13 -13.44
N ILE A 149 7.97 9.17 -12.86
CA ILE A 149 9.41 9.30 -12.55
C ILE A 149 10.24 9.40 -13.83
N MET A 150 9.92 8.58 -14.86
CA MET A 150 10.60 8.63 -16.16
C MET A 150 10.51 10.02 -16.78
N GLU A 151 9.31 10.55 -16.87
CA GLU A 151 9.05 11.86 -17.46
C GLU A 151 9.72 12.98 -16.66
N TYR A 152 9.54 12.98 -15.35
CA TYR A 152 10.05 14.00 -14.47
C TYR A 152 11.58 14.05 -14.44
N CYS A 153 12.22 12.89 -14.24
CA CYS A 153 13.67 12.78 -14.12
C CYS A 153 14.40 12.66 -15.46
N ARG A 154 13.67 12.44 -16.57
CA ARG A 154 14.22 12.15 -17.91
C ARG A 154 15.18 10.97 -17.88
N ILE A 155 14.74 9.85 -17.36
CA ILE A 155 15.49 8.60 -17.24
C ILE A 155 14.76 7.44 -17.94
N SER A 156 15.50 6.37 -18.20
CA SER A 156 14.92 5.16 -18.79
C SER A 156 13.92 4.48 -17.85
N GLN A 157 13.02 3.67 -18.43
CA GLN A 157 12.07 2.87 -17.65
C GLN A 157 12.79 1.98 -16.62
N ALA A 158 13.89 1.35 -17.01
CA ALA A 158 14.65 0.45 -16.13
C ALA A 158 15.28 1.20 -14.93
N GLU A 159 15.72 2.45 -15.12
CA GLU A 159 16.21 3.30 -14.03
C GLU A 159 15.08 3.74 -13.11
N ALA A 160 13.96 4.19 -13.69
CA ALA A 160 12.77 4.60 -12.92
C ALA A 160 12.19 3.43 -12.08
N GLU A 161 12.14 2.20 -12.64
CA GLU A 161 11.71 1.02 -11.90
C GLU A 161 12.61 0.71 -10.71
N ARG A 162 13.94 0.79 -10.89
CA ARG A 162 14.90 0.58 -9.78
C ARG A 162 14.78 1.66 -8.73
N MET A 163 14.63 2.92 -9.14
CA MET A 163 14.42 4.05 -8.24
C MET A 163 13.13 3.90 -7.43
N PHE A 164 12.03 3.60 -8.09
CA PHE A 164 10.75 3.38 -7.41
C PHE A 164 10.83 2.20 -6.42
N ARG A 165 11.48 1.09 -6.81
CA ARG A 165 11.69 -0.05 -5.91
C ARG A 165 12.52 0.32 -4.68
N TYR A 166 13.56 1.14 -4.85
CA TYR A 166 14.37 1.66 -3.74
C TYR A 166 13.52 2.52 -2.79
N MET A 167 12.77 3.49 -3.30
CA MET A 167 11.92 4.38 -2.51
C MET A 167 10.83 3.59 -1.77
N LEU A 168 10.15 2.66 -2.44
CA LEU A 168 9.12 1.83 -1.84
C LEU A 168 9.70 0.93 -0.73
N SER A 169 10.83 0.28 -0.99
CA SER A 169 11.45 -0.61 -0.01
C SER A 169 11.99 0.15 1.20
N GLY A 170 12.65 1.30 0.99
CA GLY A 170 13.11 2.15 2.07
C GLY A 170 11.97 2.67 2.94
N SER A 171 10.91 3.17 2.30
CA SER A 171 9.69 3.60 3.01
C SER A 171 9.03 2.46 3.79
N TYR A 172 8.98 1.26 3.22
CA TYR A 172 8.44 0.08 3.90
C TYR A 172 9.24 -0.27 5.16
N GLU A 173 10.57 -0.29 5.06
CA GLU A 173 11.46 -0.60 6.21
C GLU A 173 11.32 0.41 7.34
N VAL A 174 11.21 1.71 7.04
CA VAL A 174 10.97 2.74 8.06
C VAL A 174 9.64 2.50 8.77
N ASN A 175 8.57 2.25 8.02
CA ASN A 175 7.27 1.93 8.62
C ASN A 175 7.34 0.65 9.49
N SER A 176 8.01 -0.38 9.00
CA SER A 176 8.18 -1.67 9.70
C SER A 176 9.00 -1.51 10.98
N SER A 177 10.08 -0.71 10.97
CA SER A 177 10.91 -0.45 12.15
C SER A 177 10.16 0.25 13.27
N LEU A 178 9.15 1.06 12.92
CA LEU A 178 8.25 1.77 13.83
C LEU A 178 6.91 1.03 14.06
N ASN A 179 6.89 -0.26 13.72
CA ASN A 179 5.73 -1.14 13.88
C ASN A 179 4.43 -0.59 13.27
N TRP A 180 4.56 0.19 12.17
CA TRP A 180 3.45 0.82 11.45
C TRP A 180 2.61 1.77 12.34
N ILE A 181 3.23 2.37 13.36
CA ILE A 181 2.59 3.32 14.27
C ILE A 181 3.09 4.73 13.94
N LYS A 182 2.16 5.61 13.60
CA LYS A 182 2.44 7.01 13.28
C LYS A 182 2.46 7.86 14.55
N ASN A 183 3.57 7.80 15.28
CA ASN A 183 3.91 8.65 16.39
C ASN A 183 4.81 9.83 15.95
N ASP A 184 5.29 10.64 16.87
CA ASP A 184 6.14 11.80 16.57
C ASP A 184 7.45 11.39 15.89
N GLU A 185 8.03 10.27 16.29
CA GLU A 185 9.24 9.71 15.68
C GLU A 185 9.01 9.32 14.21
N TRP A 186 7.83 8.74 13.91
CA TRP A 186 7.46 8.42 12.54
C TRP A 186 7.37 9.68 11.67
N PHE A 187 6.67 10.71 12.14
CA PHE A 187 6.52 11.96 11.38
C PHE A 187 7.86 12.69 11.20
N ALA A 188 8.72 12.71 12.23
CA ALA A 188 10.06 13.28 12.12
C ALA A 188 10.92 12.53 11.08
N SER A 189 10.94 11.20 11.13
CA SER A 189 11.64 10.35 10.17
C SER A 189 11.09 10.54 8.76
N ARG A 190 9.76 10.58 8.61
CA ARG A 190 9.11 10.78 7.31
C ARG A 190 9.43 12.13 6.70
N LEU A 191 9.44 13.19 7.49
CA LEU A 191 9.81 14.54 7.03
C LEU A 191 11.25 14.56 6.49
N ALA A 192 12.20 13.94 7.21
CA ALA A 192 13.59 13.85 6.76
C ALA A 192 13.72 13.06 5.44
N ILE A 193 13.04 11.89 5.34
CA ILE A 193 13.05 11.06 4.14
C ILE A 193 12.42 11.78 2.95
N LEU A 194 11.29 12.47 3.16
CA LEU A 194 10.64 13.25 2.12
C LEU A 194 11.59 14.29 1.51
N ARG A 195 12.36 14.98 2.34
CA ARG A 195 13.39 15.93 1.87
C ARG A 195 14.49 15.26 1.05
N VAL A 196 14.95 14.08 1.46
CA VAL A 196 15.97 13.32 0.71
C VAL A 196 15.41 12.86 -0.63
N GLU A 197 14.20 12.27 -0.64
CA GLU A 197 13.55 11.76 -1.85
C GLU A 197 13.31 12.89 -2.86
N THR A 198 12.76 14.02 -2.41
CA THR A 198 12.45 15.16 -3.28
C THR A 198 13.72 15.84 -3.81
N ALA A 199 14.72 16.11 -2.95
CA ALA A 199 15.99 16.68 -3.36
C ALA A 199 16.75 15.75 -4.34
N GLY A 200 16.68 14.44 -4.11
CA GLY A 200 17.29 13.45 -5.03
C GLY A 200 16.66 13.45 -6.41
N LEU A 201 15.33 13.48 -6.49
CA LEU A 201 14.60 13.57 -7.77
C LEU A 201 14.93 14.87 -8.52
N GLU A 202 14.97 16.00 -7.83
CA GLU A 202 15.34 17.29 -8.43
C GLU A 202 16.79 17.31 -8.93
N ALA A 203 17.72 16.75 -8.16
CA ALA A 203 19.14 16.68 -8.57
C ALA A 203 19.32 15.84 -9.84
N ILE A 204 18.63 14.68 -9.94
CA ILE A 204 18.67 13.82 -11.14
C ILE A 204 18.08 14.56 -12.33
N ARG A 205 16.91 15.21 -12.15
CA ARG A 205 16.28 16.01 -13.19
C ARG A 205 17.22 17.10 -13.71
N ALA A 206 17.82 17.90 -12.80
CA ALA A 206 18.71 18.98 -13.16
C ALA A 206 19.95 18.48 -13.95
N ALA A 207 20.54 17.36 -13.53
CA ALA A 207 21.67 16.75 -14.23
C ALA A 207 21.31 16.33 -15.65
N ASN A 208 20.14 15.71 -15.86
CA ASN A 208 19.70 15.21 -17.16
C ASN A 208 19.22 16.34 -18.10
N LEU A 209 18.65 17.42 -17.58
CA LEU A 209 18.34 18.62 -18.35
C LEU A 209 19.60 19.28 -18.93
N ASN A 210 20.67 19.35 -18.12
CA ASN A 210 21.95 19.96 -18.52
C ASN A 210 22.74 19.06 -19.49
N SER A 211 22.48 17.75 -19.50
CA SER A 211 23.17 16.79 -20.36
C SER A 211 22.52 16.62 -21.75
N GLY A 212 21.43 17.33 -22.04
CA GLY A 212 20.73 17.27 -23.33
C GLY A 212 20.07 15.91 -23.65
N LYS A 213 19.82 15.08 -22.62
CA LYS A 213 19.15 13.78 -22.74
C LYS A 213 17.63 13.92 -22.68
#